data_22e2540f7b5a2b93262cba3998a40a36
#
_entry.id   22e2540f7b5a2b93262cba3998a40a36
#
_cell.length_a   1.000
_cell.length_b   1.000
_cell.length_c   1.000
_cell.angle_alpha   90.00
_cell.angle_beta   90.00
_cell.angle_gamma   90.00
#
_symmetry.space_group_name_H-M   'P 1'
#
loop_
_entity.id
_entity.type
_entity.pdbx_description
1 polymer ?
#
loop_
_entity_poly.entity_id
_entity_poly.type
_entity_poly.pdbx_seq_one_letter_code
_entity_poly.pdbx_strand_id
1 'polypeptide(L)'
;MTADTPLVIDRSQLWTDYVEPGFAAGIRRFATERIAPEADQIDREDIYPDTLVRALAREGYNTLPLPRDYGGQGRSYRHAACAFEEIGRASAATAICLITIYQAQTMIRLFGEESLKARTLPRFAQGLISAYALTEANHGSDIRTLDTKARRDGDGWRIDGEKHFITSGTKAEFYVILAEAEAGVSVFAVPHEAEGVSRYKGENSATFGLRNGPHMNIVFDGVRLPPDHLVGTEGKGVRQAVTVLNYSRTLAGAISLGIARAAFEDALAFARDRTAFDSRVLEFQGIQWYFADMLTEIDAARLLIYRSAQALDDGEQMARWGSQAKLMAAATATRVATQAAQICGAYGITENAPFGRYLRDAKAYEVAGGSAEILKNTIAKCLMPISGLPRTGGPR
;
A
#
# COMPACT_ATOMS: atom_id res chain seq x y z
N MET A 1 -29.84 11.10 30.48
CA MET A 1 -28.56 10.89 29.78
C MET A 1 -28.01 12.29 29.57
N THR A 2 -26.92 12.62 30.23
CA THR A 2 -26.32 13.95 30.23
C THR A 2 -25.70 14.27 28.89
N ALA A 3 -25.96 15.47 28.36
CA ALA A 3 -25.66 15.95 27.02
C ALA A 3 -24.17 16.19 26.71
N ASP A 4 -23.24 15.70 27.52
CA ASP A 4 -21.83 16.09 27.47
C ASP A 4 -20.84 14.93 27.26
N THR A 5 -21.29 13.77 26.81
CA THR A 5 -20.32 12.75 26.38
C THR A 5 -20.00 13.01 24.92
N PRO A 6 -18.79 13.46 24.59
CA PRO A 6 -18.43 13.60 23.18
C PRO A 6 -18.46 12.22 22.54
N LEU A 7 -19.31 12.05 21.53
CA LEU A 7 -19.34 10.91 20.61
C LEU A 7 -18.05 10.85 19.73
N VAL A 8 -16.93 11.19 20.31
CA VAL A 8 -15.65 10.84 19.75
C VAL A 8 -15.41 9.40 20.17
N ILE A 9 -15.82 8.46 19.33
CA ILE A 9 -15.26 7.12 19.38
C ILE A 9 -13.77 7.31 19.16
N ASP A 10 -13.00 7.34 20.25
CA ASP A 10 -11.54 7.36 20.14
C ASP A 10 -11.10 6.01 19.57
N ARG A 11 -11.02 5.96 18.25
CA ARG A 11 -10.68 4.75 17.52
C ARG A 11 -9.22 4.36 17.63
N SER A 12 -8.36 5.23 18.17
CA SER A 12 -7.01 4.82 18.56
C SER A 12 -7.07 3.70 19.61
N GLN A 13 -8.13 3.65 20.39
CA GLN A 13 -8.35 2.59 21.37
C GLN A 13 -8.64 1.22 20.74
N LEU A 14 -9.16 1.14 19.51
CA LEU A 14 -9.42 -0.15 18.85
C LEU A 14 -8.14 -0.94 18.51
N TRP A 15 -6.99 -0.26 18.46
CA TRP A 15 -5.71 -0.93 18.29
C TRP A 15 -5.06 -1.35 19.62
N THR A 16 -5.56 -0.90 20.77
CA THR A 16 -4.93 -1.14 22.09
C THR A 16 -4.85 -2.60 22.48
N ASP A 17 -5.75 -3.44 21.96
CA ASP A 17 -5.71 -4.89 22.16
C ASP A 17 -4.63 -5.59 21.30
N TYR A 18 -4.06 -4.89 20.33
CA TYR A 18 -3.16 -5.46 19.31
C TYR A 18 -1.79 -4.79 19.26
N VAL A 19 -1.70 -3.54 19.69
CA VAL A 19 -0.46 -2.75 19.79
C VAL A 19 -0.50 -1.90 21.05
N GLU A 20 0.67 -1.50 21.57
CA GLU A 20 0.73 -0.67 22.77
C GLU A 20 0.05 0.70 22.54
N PRO A 21 -0.75 1.21 23.50
CA PRO A 21 -1.45 2.49 23.36
C PRO A 21 -0.54 3.65 22.97
N GLY A 22 0.68 3.69 23.53
CA GLY A 22 1.67 4.70 23.21
C GLY A 22 2.11 4.69 21.75
N PHE A 23 2.19 3.51 21.11
CA PHE A 23 2.52 3.40 19.69
C PHE A 23 1.41 3.96 18.81
N ALA A 24 0.16 3.54 19.05
CA ALA A 24 -0.99 4.01 18.28
C ALA A 24 -1.18 5.53 18.41
N ALA A 25 -1.04 6.08 19.63
CA ALA A 25 -1.10 7.52 19.87
C ALA A 25 0.06 8.28 19.20
N GLY A 26 1.26 7.71 19.21
CA GLY A 26 2.46 8.30 18.60
C GLY A 26 2.31 8.47 17.10
N ILE A 27 1.93 7.38 16.38
CA ILE A 27 1.74 7.46 14.92
C ILE A 27 0.55 8.35 14.55
N ARG A 28 -0.55 8.34 15.32
CA ARG A 28 -1.69 9.23 15.10
C ARG A 28 -1.29 10.69 15.19
N ARG A 29 -0.53 11.06 16.24
CA ARG A 29 -0.02 12.41 16.41
C ARG A 29 0.87 12.82 15.24
N PHE A 30 1.85 11.98 14.87
CA PHE A 30 2.73 12.24 13.74
C PHE A 30 1.93 12.44 12.43
N ALA A 31 0.97 11.57 12.14
CA ALA A 31 0.14 11.66 10.95
C ALA A 31 -0.70 12.95 10.93
N THR A 32 -1.28 13.32 12.06
CA THR A 32 -2.12 14.53 12.18
C THR A 32 -1.31 15.82 12.09
N GLU A 33 -0.15 15.89 12.77
CA GLU A 33 0.65 17.12 12.88
C GLU A 33 1.60 17.33 11.69
N ARG A 34 2.05 16.25 11.03
CA ARG A 34 3.09 16.33 10.00
C ARG A 34 2.60 15.95 8.61
N ILE A 35 1.68 14.98 8.47
CA ILE A 35 1.25 14.48 7.16
C ILE A 35 -0.02 15.18 6.69
N ALA A 36 -1.04 15.27 7.54
CA ALA A 36 -2.33 15.83 7.14
C ALA A 36 -2.24 17.26 6.58
N PRO A 37 -1.40 18.18 7.11
CA PRO A 37 -1.29 19.53 6.57
C PRO A 37 -0.79 19.61 5.13
N GLU A 38 -0.01 18.62 4.67
CA GLU A 38 0.58 18.59 3.33
C GLU A 38 -0.27 17.79 2.32
N ALA A 39 -1.30 17.06 2.79
CA ALA A 39 -2.03 16.09 1.98
C ALA A 39 -2.73 16.69 0.75
N ASP A 40 -3.34 17.86 0.91
CA ASP A 40 -4.04 18.54 -0.19
C ASP A 40 -3.07 19.13 -1.22
N GLN A 41 -1.94 19.65 -0.78
CA GLN A 41 -0.90 20.15 -1.68
C GLN A 41 -0.31 18.99 -2.49
N ILE A 42 0.05 17.87 -1.84
CA ILE A 42 0.56 16.67 -2.51
C ILE A 42 -0.39 16.19 -3.61
N ASP A 43 -1.70 16.13 -3.32
CA ASP A 43 -2.71 15.71 -4.28
C ASP A 43 -2.87 16.71 -5.43
N ARG A 44 -3.02 18.01 -5.15
CA ARG A 44 -3.24 19.03 -6.19
C ARG A 44 -2.07 19.20 -7.12
N GLU A 45 -0.86 19.21 -6.59
CA GLU A 45 0.37 19.46 -7.35
C GLU A 45 0.96 18.18 -7.92
N ASP A 46 0.43 17.00 -7.54
CA ASP A 46 0.94 15.68 -7.92
C ASP A 46 2.45 15.56 -7.68
N ILE A 47 2.87 15.84 -6.44
CA ILE A 47 4.28 15.83 -6.03
C ILE A 47 4.62 14.65 -5.12
N TYR A 48 5.86 14.15 -5.25
CA TYR A 48 6.34 13.11 -4.35
C TYR A 48 6.62 13.67 -2.97
N PRO A 49 6.08 13.08 -1.89
CA PRO A 49 6.21 13.59 -0.51
C PRO A 49 7.56 13.21 0.12
N ASP A 50 8.69 13.60 -0.50
CA ASP A 50 10.04 13.20 -0.13
C ASP A 50 10.36 13.52 1.34
N THR A 51 10.04 14.74 1.79
CA THR A 51 10.28 15.19 3.16
C THR A 51 9.54 14.31 4.18
N LEU A 52 8.27 13.96 3.89
CA LEU A 52 7.45 13.13 4.77
C LEU A 52 7.93 11.68 4.79
N VAL A 53 8.28 11.11 3.64
CA VAL A 53 8.81 9.73 3.55
C VAL A 53 10.10 9.60 4.34
N ARG A 54 11.02 10.58 4.21
CA ARG A 54 12.25 10.60 5.00
C ARG A 54 12.01 10.89 6.49
N ALA A 55 11.00 11.69 6.84
CA ALA A 55 10.62 11.90 8.23
C ALA A 55 10.06 10.61 8.86
N LEU A 56 9.22 9.86 8.14
CA LEU A 56 8.72 8.55 8.56
C LEU A 56 9.85 7.53 8.74
N ALA A 57 10.89 7.61 7.92
CA ALA A 57 12.08 6.77 8.06
C ALA A 57 12.86 7.11 9.35
N ARG A 58 13.07 8.39 9.66
CA ARG A 58 13.74 8.81 10.90
C ARG A 58 13.02 8.35 12.17
N GLU A 59 11.70 8.27 12.13
CA GLU A 59 10.88 7.72 13.22
C GLU A 59 10.77 6.19 13.20
N GLY A 60 11.39 5.52 12.21
CA GLY A 60 11.41 4.07 12.07
C GLY A 60 10.12 3.45 11.51
N TYR A 61 9.16 4.25 11.07
CA TYR A 61 7.89 3.75 10.53
C TYR A 61 8.03 3.06 9.17
N ASN A 62 9.12 3.27 8.44
CA ASN A 62 9.39 2.59 7.18
C ASN A 62 9.99 1.19 7.36
N THR A 63 10.37 0.77 8.59
CA THR A 63 11.06 -0.50 8.86
C THR A 63 10.47 -1.25 10.06
N LEU A 64 9.17 -1.07 10.35
CA LEU A 64 8.54 -1.69 11.54
C LEU A 64 8.76 -3.20 11.62
N PRO A 65 8.46 -4.03 10.58
CA PRO A 65 8.64 -5.47 10.67
C PRO A 65 10.05 -5.95 10.29
N LEU A 66 10.95 -5.03 9.90
CA LEU A 66 12.32 -5.41 9.58
C LEU A 66 13.06 -5.80 10.88
N PRO A 67 13.80 -6.93 10.92
CA PRO A 67 14.57 -7.33 12.08
C PRO A 67 15.59 -6.27 12.52
N ARG A 68 15.85 -6.24 13.82
CA ARG A 68 16.79 -5.29 14.42
C ARG A 68 18.23 -5.47 13.93
N ASP A 69 18.62 -6.68 13.59
CA ASP A 69 19.96 -7.02 13.05
C ASP A 69 20.22 -6.31 11.70
N TYR A 70 19.16 -5.92 11.00
CA TYR A 70 19.23 -5.11 9.78
C TYR A 70 18.84 -3.63 10.00
N GLY A 71 18.87 -3.16 11.26
CA GLY A 71 18.53 -1.77 11.61
C GLY A 71 17.04 -1.47 11.66
N GLY A 72 16.16 -2.47 11.56
CA GLY A 72 14.71 -2.30 11.65
C GLY A 72 14.20 -2.22 13.10
N GLN A 73 12.88 -2.08 13.24
CA GLN A 73 12.24 -1.96 14.55
C GLN A 73 11.90 -3.31 15.20
N GLY A 74 11.88 -4.42 14.43
CA GLY A 74 11.51 -5.75 14.91
C GLY A 74 10.09 -5.82 15.47
N ARG A 75 9.18 -4.98 14.98
CA ARG A 75 7.77 -4.94 15.37
C ARG A 75 6.93 -5.92 14.53
N SER A 76 5.72 -6.23 14.99
CA SER A 76 4.79 -7.09 14.28
C SER A 76 4.11 -6.37 13.10
N TYR A 77 3.50 -7.14 12.19
CA TYR A 77 2.65 -6.59 11.14
C TYR A 77 1.38 -5.92 11.66
N ARG A 78 0.94 -6.22 12.88
CA ARG A 78 -0.13 -5.47 13.56
C ARG A 78 0.27 -4.02 13.81
N HIS A 79 1.51 -3.76 14.23
CA HIS A 79 2.06 -2.39 14.33
C HIS A 79 2.12 -1.71 12.96
N ALA A 80 2.57 -2.43 11.93
CA ALA A 80 2.59 -1.88 10.58
C ALA A 80 1.18 -1.54 10.08
N ALA A 81 0.19 -2.40 10.29
CA ALA A 81 -1.20 -2.14 9.89
C ALA A 81 -1.78 -0.91 10.63
N CYS A 82 -1.54 -0.78 11.94
CA CYS A 82 -1.91 0.41 12.71
C CYS A 82 -1.27 1.68 12.13
N ALA A 83 0.03 1.64 11.84
CA ALA A 83 0.75 2.79 11.26
C ALA A 83 0.18 3.15 9.87
N PHE A 84 -0.06 2.18 9.01
CA PHE A 84 -0.59 2.41 7.68
C PHE A 84 -2.04 2.90 7.68
N GLU A 85 -2.87 2.52 8.66
CA GLU A 85 -4.20 3.10 8.85
C GLU A 85 -4.12 4.59 9.21
N GLU A 86 -3.28 4.97 10.18
CA GLU A 86 -3.15 6.38 10.61
C GLU A 86 -2.49 7.26 9.54
N ILE A 87 -1.45 6.76 8.84
CA ILE A 87 -0.84 7.47 7.72
C ILE A 87 -1.84 7.61 6.56
N GLY A 88 -2.57 6.54 6.22
CA GLY A 88 -3.59 6.53 5.17
C GLY A 88 -4.76 7.46 5.47
N ARG A 89 -5.14 7.61 6.75
CA ARG A 89 -6.13 8.59 7.20
C ARG A 89 -5.68 10.03 6.92
N ALA A 90 -4.42 10.32 7.12
CA ALA A 90 -3.86 11.65 6.87
C ALA A 90 -3.58 11.88 5.37
N SER A 91 -2.93 10.92 4.70
CA SER A 91 -2.62 10.96 3.26
C SER A 91 -2.37 9.56 2.71
N ALA A 92 -3.29 9.04 1.93
CA ALA A 92 -3.12 7.76 1.24
C ALA A 92 -1.97 7.81 0.21
N ALA A 93 -1.76 8.96 -0.41
CA ALA A 93 -0.65 9.23 -1.33
C ALA A 93 0.72 9.09 -0.65
N THR A 94 0.86 9.56 0.59
CA THR A 94 2.09 9.35 1.39
C THR A 94 2.22 7.89 1.81
N ALA A 95 1.13 7.25 2.22
CA ALA A 95 1.14 5.86 2.68
C ALA A 95 1.56 4.87 1.59
N ILE A 96 1.13 5.06 0.33
CA ILE A 96 1.51 4.17 -0.78
C ILE A 96 3.01 4.23 -1.08
N CYS A 97 3.68 5.35 -0.84
CA CYS A 97 5.13 5.45 -0.98
C CYS A 97 5.85 4.49 -0.02
N LEU A 98 5.32 4.28 1.20
CA LEU A 98 5.89 3.31 2.13
C LEU A 98 5.61 1.87 1.69
N ILE A 99 4.49 1.58 1.03
CA ILE A 99 4.23 0.20 0.55
C ILE A 99 5.34 -0.27 -0.39
N THR A 100 5.82 0.57 -1.31
CA THR A 100 6.90 0.19 -2.21
C THR A 100 8.20 -0.12 -1.49
N ILE A 101 8.48 0.61 -0.41
CA ILE A 101 9.62 0.36 0.49
C ILE A 101 9.46 -0.99 1.21
N TYR A 102 8.28 -1.25 1.79
CA TYR A 102 7.99 -2.52 2.46
C TYR A 102 8.04 -3.73 1.51
N GLN A 103 7.59 -3.56 0.26
CA GLN A 103 7.66 -4.63 -0.75
C GLN A 103 9.11 -4.99 -1.07
N ALA A 104 9.98 -4.01 -1.33
CA ALA A 104 11.38 -4.25 -1.60
C ALA A 104 12.10 -4.88 -0.40
N GLN A 105 11.89 -4.35 0.81
CA GLN A 105 12.43 -4.95 2.04
C GLN A 105 11.99 -6.39 2.21
N THR A 106 10.68 -6.66 2.05
CA THR A 106 10.12 -8.00 2.22
C THR A 106 10.71 -8.97 1.20
N MET A 107 10.86 -8.54 -0.06
CA MET A 107 11.46 -9.36 -1.11
C MET A 107 12.90 -9.73 -0.77
N ILE A 108 13.73 -8.75 -0.42
CA ILE A 108 15.13 -8.99 -0.08
C ILE A 108 15.25 -9.81 1.20
N ARG A 109 14.46 -9.48 2.24
CA ARG A 109 14.49 -10.21 3.52
C ARG A 109 14.15 -11.68 3.37
N LEU A 110 13.10 -12.01 2.58
CA LEU A 110 12.64 -13.39 2.45
C LEU A 110 13.49 -14.23 1.49
N PHE A 111 14.01 -13.62 0.44
CA PHE A 111 14.58 -14.36 -0.70
C PHE A 111 16.01 -13.95 -1.06
N GLY A 112 16.49 -12.79 -0.63
CA GLY A 112 17.86 -12.34 -0.92
C GLY A 112 18.91 -13.20 -0.24
N GLU A 113 20.07 -13.32 -0.87
CA GLU A 113 21.25 -13.90 -0.22
C GLU A 113 21.76 -12.97 0.88
N GLU A 114 22.54 -13.53 1.83
CA GLU A 114 23.00 -12.76 3.00
C GLU A 114 23.85 -11.56 2.63
N SER A 115 24.65 -11.65 1.56
CA SER A 115 25.42 -10.51 1.02
C SER A 115 24.53 -9.37 0.59
N LEU A 116 23.42 -9.67 -0.13
CA LEU A 116 22.44 -8.68 -0.54
C LEU A 116 21.66 -8.08 0.64
N LYS A 117 21.23 -8.94 1.58
CA LYS A 117 20.56 -8.50 2.82
C LYS A 117 21.43 -7.54 3.62
N ALA A 118 22.68 -7.94 3.89
CA ALA A 118 23.60 -7.16 4.71
C ALA A 118 23.91 -5.78 4.12
N ARG A 119 24.06 -5.66 2.80
CA ARG A 119 24.36 -4.37 2.16
C ARG A 119 23.13 -3.50 1.92
N THR A 120 21.92 -4.08 1.79
CA THR A 120 20.74 -3.33 1.35
C THR A 120 19.74 -3.03 2.46
N LEU A 121 19.43 -4.01 3.33
CA LEU A 121 18.40 -3.85 4.34
C LEU A 121 18.68 -2.70 5.33
N PRO A 122 19.93 -2.48 5.82
CA PRO A 122 20.23 -1.36 6.71
C PRO A 122 19.99 0.02 6.06
N ARG A 123 20.14 0.14 4.73
CA ARG A 123 19.91 1.39 4.02
C ARG A 123 18.47 1.86 4.09
N PHE A 124 17.51 0.96 4.23
CA PHE A 124 16.11 1.33 4.42
C PHE A 124 15.88 2.07 5.74
N ALA A 125 16.54 1.65 6.82
CA ALA A 125 16.51 2.40 8.08
C ALA A 125 17.13 3.80 7.96
N GLN A 126 18.03 4.00 7.01
CA GLN A 126 18.66 5.28 6.68
C GLN A 126 17.81 6.12 5.70
N GLY A 127 16.64 5.62 5.28
CA GLY A 127 15.71 6.35 4.41
C GLY A 127 15.82 6.04 2.93
N LEU A 128 16.42 4.90 2.53
CA LEU A 128 16.44 4.44 1.14
C LEU A 128 15.01 4.36 0.57
N ILE A 129 14.79 5.06 -0.51
CA ILE A 129 13.53 5.03 -1.25
C ILE A 129 13.64 3.97 -2.34
N SER A 130 12.67 3.07 -2.41
CA SER A 130 12.64 2.01 -3.40
C SER A 130 11.33 1.97 -4.16
N ALA A 131 11.38 1.36 -5.34
CA ALA A 131 10.19 1.02 -6.11
C ALA A 131 10.11 -0.49 -6.35
N TYR A 132 8.87 -0.98 -6.39
CA TYR A 132 8.54 -2.36 -6.72
C TYR A 132 7.94 -2.40 -8.12
N ALA A 133 8.79 -2.71 -9.12
CA ALA A 133 8.50 -2.46 -10.53
C ALA A 133 8.17 -3.79 -11.25
N LEU A 134 6.90 -4.18 -11.23
CA LEU A 134 6.42 -5.41 -11.86
C LEU A 134 5.75 -5.16 -13.22
N THR A 135 4.93 -4.12 -13.30
CA THR A 135 4.02 -3.83 -14.41
C THR A 135 4.79 -3.40 -15.66
N GLU A 136 4.33 -3.88 -16.81
CA GLU A 136 4.78 -3.48 -18.15
C GLU A 136 3.59 -2.98 -18.97
N ALA A 137 3.83 -2.41 -20.13
CA ALA A 137 2.75 -1.89 -21.00
C ALA A 137 1.69 -2.96 -21.30
N ASN A 138 2.10 -4.20 -21.52
CA ASN A 138 1.23 -5.32 -21.89
C ASN A 138 0.97 -6.31 -20.73
N HIS A 139 1.64 -6.15 -19.57
CA HIS A 139 1.63 -7.11 -18.47
C HIS A 139 1.32 -6.41 -17.14
N GLY A 140 0.03 -6.47 -16.73
CA GLY A 140 -0.44 -5.92 -15.45
C GLY A 140 -0.78 -7.03 -14.44
N SER A 141 -1.99 -7.58 -14.52
CA SER A 141 -2.42 -8.68 -13.63
C SER A 141 -1.76 -10.02 -13.97
N ASP A 142 -1.40 -10.26 -15.23
CA ASP A 142 -0.64 -11.43 -15.65
C ASP A 142 0.85 -11.10 -15.71
N ILE A 143 1.59 -11.61 -14.72
CA ILE A 143 3.04 -11.46 -14.58
C ILE A 143 3.79 -12.76 -14.88
N ARG A 144 3.15 -13.72 -15.52
CA ARG A 144 3.75 -15.04 -15.83
C ARG A 144 4.66 -14.98 -17.05
N THR A 145 4.44 -14.04 -17.94
CA THR A 145 5.27 -13.68 -19.07
C THR A 145 5.57 -12.19 -19.03
N LEU A 146 6.75 -11.79 -19.46
CA LEU A 146 7.19 -10.39 -19.39
C LEU A 146 7.97 -10.04 -20.65
N ASP A 147 7.91 -8.78 -21.06
CA ASP A 147 8.72 -8.22 -22.15
C ASP A 147 10.15 -7.91 -21.68
N THR A 148 10.33 -7.49 -20.41
CA THR A 148 11.66 -7.31 -19.79
C THR A 148 12.41 -8.64 -19.71
N LYS A 149 13.62 -8.69 -20.27
CA LYS A 149 14.44 -9.91 -20.35
C LYS A 149 15.70 -9.78 -19.48
N ALA A 150 16.09 -10.90 -18.89
CA ALA A 150 17.35 -11.07 -18.20
C ALA A 150 18.15 -12.18 -18.87
N ARG A 151 19.39 -11.89 -19.24
CA ARG A 151 20.29 -12.85 -19.89
C ARG A 151 21.57 -12.97 -19.08
N ARG A 152 22.20 -14.14 -19.13
CA ARG A 152 23.54 -14.31 -18.57
C ARG A 152 24.54 -13.45 -19.33
N ASP A 153 25.43 -12.76 -18.60
CA ASP A 153 26.53 -11.97 -19.14
C ASP A 153 27.77 -12.23 -18.28
N GLY A 154 28.62 -13.15 -18.72
CA GLY A 154 29.67 -13.72 -17.88
C GLY A 154 29.10 -14.49 -16.71
N ASP A 155 29.54 -14.14 -15.52
CA ASP A 155 29.00 -14.67 -14.24
C ASP A 155 27.77 -13.90 -13.73
N GLY A 156 27.49 -12.72 -14.31
CA GLY A 156 26.41 -11.83 -13.93
C GLY A 156 25.18 -11.90 -14.85
N TRP A 157 24.51 -10.77 -14.93
CA TRP A 157 23.26 -10.61 -15.66
C TRP A 157 23.27 -9.34 -16.51
N ARG A 158 22.56 -9.39 -17.63
CA ARG A 158 22.21 -8.24 -18.46
C ARG A 158 20.70 -8.13 -18.53
N ILE A 159 20.15 -6.95 -18.19
CA ILE A 159 18.71 -6.65 -18.18
C ILE A 159 18.39 -5.68 -19.31
N ASP A 160 17.38 -6.04 -20.12
CA ASP A 160 16.83 -5.20 -21.18
C ASP A 160 15.31 -5.17 -21.08
N GLY A 161 14.68 -3.98 -21.11
CA GLY A 161 13.22 -3.83 -21.06
C GLY A 161 12.74 -2.57 -20.38
N GLU A 162 11.43 -2.52 -20.10
CA GLU A 162 10.82 -1.33 -19.54
C GLU A 162 9.69 -1.69 -18.56
N LYS A 163 9.59 -0.94 -17.46
CA LYS A 163 8.50 -1.03 -16.47
C LYS A 163 7.66 0.23 -16.48
N HIS A 164 6.34 0.05 -16.35
CA HIS A 164 5.33 1.10 -16.46
C HIS A 164 4.58 1.35 -15.17
N PHE A 165 4.08 2.56 -14.98
CA PHE A 165 3.26 2.97 -13.82
C PHE A 165 3.96 2.78 -12.47
N ILE A 166 5.27 3.07 -12.40
CA ILE A 166 6.06 2.78 -11.21
C ILE A 166 5.89 3.86 -10.15
N THR A 167 5.18 3.52 -9.08
CA THR A 167 5.05 4.33 -7.87
C THR A 167 6.43 4.56 -7.26
N SER A 168 6.68 5.76 -6.74
CA SER A 168 7.98 6.21 -6.24
C SER A 168 9.08 6.29 -7.32
N GLY A 169 8.77 6.01 -8.59
CA GLY A 169 9.75 5.99 -9.68
C GLY A 169 10.53 7.30 -9.85
N THR A 170 9.94 8.45 -9.47
CA THR A 170 10.60 9.76 -9.51
C THR A 170 11.77 9.90 -8.54
N LYS A 171 11.73 9.18 -7.41
CA LYS A 171 12.67 9.31 -6.29
C LYS A 171 13.37 8.01 -5.91
N ALA A 172 12.95 6.88 -6.49
CA ALA A 172 13.55 5.58 -6.17
C ALA A 172 15.04 5.56 -6.47
N GLU A 173 15.80 5.13 -5.49
CA GLU A 173 17.24 4.89 -5.54
C GLU A 173 17.54 3.41 -5.77
N PHE A 174 16.50 2.58 -5.71
CA PHE A 174 16.59 1.13 -5.80
C PHE A 174 15.30 0.53 -6.35
N TYR A 175 15.42 -0.37 -7.30
CA TYR A 175 14.30 -1.08 -7.92
C TYR A 175 14.36 -2.56 -7.61
N VAL A 176 13.20 -3.14 -7.26
CA VAL A 176 12.97 -4.59 -7.30
C VAL A 176 12.09 -4.86 -8.51
N ILE A 177 12.62 -5.60 -9.46
CA ILE A 177 11.96 -5.86 -10.75
C ILE A 177 11.74 -7.35 -10.99
N LEU A 178 10.78 -7.66 -11.85
CA LEU A 178 10.67 -8.95 -12.50
C LEU A 178 11.21 -8.87 -13.93
N ALA A 179 11.99 -9.86 -14.34
CA ALA A 179 12.43 -10.05 -15.72
C ALA A 179 12.39 -11.53 -16.09
N GLU A 180 12.12 -11.83 -17.34
CA GLU A 180 12.13 -13.20 -17.85
C GLU A 180 13.57 -13.63 -18.13
N ALA A 181 14.03 -14.67 -17.44
CA ALA A 181 15.31 -15.33 -17.60
C ALA A 181 15.12 -16.70 -18.27
N GLU A 182 16.20 -17.44 -18.49
CA GLU A 182 16.15 -18.76 -19.15
C GLU A 182 15.27 -19.77 -18.38
N ALA A 183 15.41 -19.82 -17.06
CA ALA A 183 14.57 -20.71 -16.22
C ALA A 183 13.17 -20.15 -15.93
N GLY A 184 12.81 -18.98 -16.48
CA GLY A 184 11.53 -18.30 -16.29
C GLY A 184 11.63 -16.97 -15.55
N VAL A 185 10.49 -16.39 -15.23
CA VAL A 185 10.41 -15.08 -14.55
C VAL A 185 11.18 -15.11 -13.24
N SER A 186 12.08 -14.16 -13.08
CA SER A 186 13.03 -14.04 -11.97
C SER A 186 13.01 -12.63 -11.39
N VAL A 187 13.47 -12.46 -10.14
CA VAL A 187 13.51 -11.17 -9.44
C VAL A 187 14.92 -10.63 -9.45
N PHE A 188 15.06 -9.36 -9.75
CA PHE A 188 16.35 -8.67 -9.71
C PHE A 188 16.29 -7.41 -8.85
N ALA A 189 17.37 -7.14 -8.13
CA ALA A 189 17.61 -5.96 -7.35
C ALA A 189 18.48 -4.99 -8.16
N VAL A 190 17.93 -3.86 -8.59
CA VAL A 190 18.62 -2.93 -9.52
C VAL A 190 18.84 -1.58 -8.85
N PRO A 191 20.09 -1.16 -8.60
CA PRO A 191 20.38 0.21 -8.18
C PRO A 191 20.00 1.22 -9.28
N HIS A 192 19.50 2.39 -8.87
CA HIS A 192 19.15 3.43 -9.85
C HIS A 192 20.37 3.95 -10.62
N GLU A 193 21.52 4.02 -9.96
CA GLU A 193 22.79 4.47 -10.52
C GLU A 193 23.47 3.48 -11.47
N ALA A 194 22.92 2.27 -11.63
CA ALA A 194 23.49 1.31 -12.59
C ALA A 194 23.42 1.86 -14.00
N GLU A 195 24.54 1.70 -14.75
CA GLU A 195 24.63 2.13 -16.15
C GLU A 195 23.53 1.47 -16.99
N GLY A 196 22.85 2.25 -17.85
CA GLY A 196 21.72 1.80 -18.65
C GLY A 196 20.37 1.91 -17.96
N VAL A 197 20.29 2.32 -16.68
CA VAL A 197 19.03 2.63 -16.01
C VAL A 197 18.63 4.07 -16.30
N SER A 198 17.42 4.26 -16.82
CA SER A 198 16.85 5.59 -17.00
C SER A 198 15.36 5.58 -16.63
N ARG A 199 14.80 6.77 -16.48
CA ARG A 199 13.36 6.96 -16.16
C ARG A 199 12.80 8.14 -16.91
N TYR A 200 11.57 8.03 -17.36
CA TYR A 200 10.86 9.12 -18.01
C TYR A 200 9.37 9.15 -17.63
N LYS A 201 8.77 10.30 -17.85
CA LYS A 201 7.35 10.50 -17.66
C LYS A 201 6.61 10.04 -18.91
N GLY A 202 5.93 8.89 -18.84
CA GLY A 202 5.09 8.39 -19.92
C GLY A 202 3.78 9.19 -20.06
N GLU A 203 3.05 8.98 -21.16
CA GLU A 203 1.78 9.66 -21.44
C GLU A 203 0.74 9.43 -20.33
N ASN A 204 0.70 8.24 -19.74
CA ASN A 204 -0.24 7.85 -18.69
C ASN A 204 0.35 7.94 -17.27
N SER A 205 1.34 8.80 -17.05
CA SER A 205 2.04 8.90 -15.76
C SER A 205 1.24 9.62 -14.67
N ALA A 206 0.27 10.48 -15.04
CA ALA A 206 -0.62 11.13 -14.10
C ALA A 206 -1.76 10.18 -13.69
N THR A 207 -1.96 10.00 -12.40
CA THR A 207 -2.99 9.11 -11.88
C THR A 207 -4.23 9.88 -11.44
N PHE A 208 -5.37 9.21 -11.49
CA PHE A 208 -6.65 9.72 -11.06
C PHE A 208 -6.70 9.93 -9.53
N GLY A 209 -6.12 9.01 -8.74
CA GLY A 209 -6.00 9.07 -7.30
C GLY A 209 -4.65 8.53 -6.83
N LEU A 210 -4.37 8.61 -5.54
CA LEU A 210 -3.06 8.30 -4.95
C LEU A 210 -1.95 9.13 -5.60
N ARG A 211 -2.22 10.39 -5.86
CA ARG A 211 -1.30 11.31 -6.52
C ARG A 211 -0.13 11.61 -5.59
N ASN A 212 1.03 11.09 -5.94
CA ASN A 212 2.27 11.16 -5.16
C ASN A 212 3.49 11.42 -6.03
N GLY A 213 3.30 12.23 -7.05
CA GLY A 213 4.21 12.42 -8.14
C GLY A 213 3.92 11.46 -9.30
N PRO A 214 4.31 11.83 -10.52
CA PRO A 214 4.01 11.04 -11.70
C PRO A 214 4.56 9.61 -11.56
N HIS A 215 3.75 8.63 -11.93
CA HIS A 215 4.21 7.25 -12.04
C HIS A 215 5.14 7.13 -13.23
N MET A 216 6.40 6.82 -12.97
CA MET A 216 7.43 6.80 -14.01
C MET A 216 7.44 5.49 -14.78
N ASN A 217 7.88 5.59 -16.03
CA ASN A 217 8.41 4.44 -16.75
C ASN A 217 9.91 4.31 -16.44
N ILE A 218 10.36 3.08 -16.21
CA ILE A 218 11.76 2.77 -15.89
C ILE A 218 12.32 1.89 -17.01
N VAL A 219 13.35 2.38 -17.68
CA VAL A 219 14.02 1.69 -18.79
C VAL A 219 15.30 1.04 -18.31
N PHE A 220 15.53 -0.17 -18.76
CA PHE A 220 16.74 -0.95 -18.57
C PHE A 220 17.32 -1.23 -19.96
N ASP A 221 18.41 -0.55 -20.31
CA ASP A 221 19.10 -0.68 -21.60
C ASP A 221 20.47 -1.31 -21.37
N GLY A 222 20.56 -2.62 -21.51
CA GLY A 222 21.77 -3.38 -21.32
C GLY A 222 22.36 -3.31 -19.90
N VAL A 223 21.51 -3.14 -18.88
CA VAL A 223 21.95 -2.99 -17.48
C VAL A 223 22.69 -4.23 -17.02
N ARG A 224 23.97 -4.08 -16.66
CA ARG A 224 24.79 -5.17 -16.14
C ARG A 224 24.72 -5.24 -14.63
N LEU A 225 24.44 -6.43 -14.12
CA LEU A 225 24.30 -6.69 -12.68
C LEU A 225 25.21 -7.85 -12.26
N PRO A 226 25.85 -7.75 -11.09
CA PRO A 226 26.54 -8.87 -10.46
C PRO A 226 25.62 -10.07 -10.21
N PRO A 227 26.18 -11.29 -10.03
CA PRO A 227 25.39 -12.52 -9.80
C PRO A 227 24.42 -12.42 -8.63
N ASP A 228 24.84 -11.79 -7.55
CA ASP A 228 24.10 -11.64 -6.27
C ASP A 228 22.98 -10.57 -6.31
N HIS A 229 22.76 -9.96 -7.48
CA HIS A 229 21.59 -9.12 -7.72
C HIS A 229 20.35 -9.93 -8.15
N LEU A 230 20.48 -11.20 -8.49
CA LEU A 230 19.34 -12.13 -8.55
C LEU A 230 18.81 -12.35 -7.13
N VAL A 231 17.51 -12.06 -6.90
CA VAL A 231 16.87 -12.24 -5.61
C VAL A 231 16.20 -13.61 -5.54
N GLY A 232 16.79 -14.51 -4.78
CA GLY A 232 16.32 -15.88 -4.63
C GLY A 232 16.71 -16.79 -5.79
N THR A 233 15.78 -17.60 -6.27
CA THR A 233 16.05 -18.63 -7.29
C THR A 233 15.54 -18.21 -8.66
N GLU A 234 16.35 -18.39 -9.69
CA GLU A 234 15.94 -18.18 -11.09
C GLU A 234 14.68 -18.99 -11.44
N GLY A 235 13.75 -18.37 -12.17
CA GLY A 235 12.47 -18.97 -12.55
C GLY A 235 11.42 -19.05 -11.43
N LYS A 236 11.70 -18.53 -10.23
CA LYS A 236 10.72 -18.51 -9.11
C LYS A 236 10.11 -17.13 -8.84
N GLY A 237 10.36 -16.15 -9.69
CA GLY A 237 9.99 -14.75 -9.48
C GLY A 237 8.49 -14.52 -9.31
N VAL A 238 7.65 -15.20 -10.09
CA VAL A 238 6.18 -15.06 -9.94
C VAL A 238 5.73 -15.48 -8.53
N ARG A 239 6.24 -16.61 -8.02
CA ARG A 239 5.90 -17.08 -6.67
C ARG A 239 6.39 -16.12 -5.60
N GLN A 240 7.61 -15.63 -5.75
CA GLN A 240 8.21 -14.66 -4.82
C GLN A 240 7.41 -13.35 -4.82
N ALA A 241 7.06 -12.82 -5.99
CA ALA A 241 6.26 -11.61 -6.13
C ALA A 241 4.88 -11.75 -5.49
N VAL A 242 4.17 -12.87 -5.74
CA VAL A 242 2.86 -13.14 -5.11
C VAL A 242 2.99 -13.25 -3.59
N THR A 243 4.06 -13.86 -3.09
CA THR A 243 4.32 -13.91 -1.64
C THR A 243 4.45 -12.51 -1.05
N VAL A 244 5.26 -11.65 -1.64
CA VAL A 244 5.42 -10.24 -1.20
C VAL A 244 4.11 -9.46 -1.30
N LEU A 245 3.32 -9.69 -2.36
CA LEU A 245 2.00 -9.07 -2.51
C LEU A 245 1.04 -9.48 -1.39
N ASN A 246 1.13 -10.70 -0.83
CA ASN A 246 0.29 -11.09 0.31
C ASN A 246 0.59 -10.24 1.56
N TYR A 247 1.85 -9.86 1.78
CA TYR A 247 2.23 -8.93 2.84
C TYR A 247 1.68 -7.53 2.58
N SER A 248 1.87 -7.01 1.37
CA SER A 248 1.44 -5.64 1.03
C SER A 248 -0.08 -5.48 0.92
N ARG A 249 -0.85 -6.53 0.63
CA ARG A 249 -2.32 -6.49 0.60
C ARG A 249 -2.92 -6.12 1.95
N THR A 250 -2.38 -6.64 3.05
CA THR A 250 -2.79 -6.26 4.40
C THR A 250 -2.60 -4.76 4.64
N LEU A 251 -1.44 -4.24 4.25
CA LEU A 251 -1.11 -2.82 4.42
C LEU A 251 -1.93 -1.91 3.49
N ALA A 252 -2.18 -2.35 2.25
CA ALA A 252 -3.08 -1.66 1.33
C ALA A 252 -4.52 -1.61 1.86
N GLY A 253 -4.99 -2.69 2.50
CA GLY A 253 -6.25 -2.70 3.24
C GLY A 253 -6.26 -1.68 4.38
N ALA A 254 -5.18 -1.59 5.15
CA ALA A 254 -5.06 -0.62 6.24
C ALA A 254 -5.09 0.83 5.73
N ILE A 255 -4.44 1.15 4.59
CA ILE A 255 -4.53 2.47 3.96
C ILE A 255 -5.98 2.76 3.51
N SER A 256 -6.63 1.80 2.86
CA SER A 256 -8.03 1.95 2.43
C SER A 256 -8.96 2.21 3.63
N LEU A 257 -8.74 1.52 4.74
CA LEU A 257 -9.44 1.77 6.00
C LEU A 257 -9.18 3.20 6.52
N GLY A 258 -7.94 3.68 6.41
CA GLY A 258 -7.58 5.07 6.75
C GLY A 258 -8.37 6.08 5.93
N ILE A 259 -8.51 5.87 4.62
CA ILE A 259 -9.32 6.71 3.73
C ILE A 259 -10.80 6.71 4.18
N ALA A 260 -11.36 5.52 4.44
CA ALA A 260 -12.76 5.41 4.91
C ALA A 260 -12.97 6.17 6.21
N ARG A 261 -12.02 6.05 7.15
CA ARG A 261 -12.06 6.77 8.42
C ARG A 261 -12.02 8.28 8.24
N ALA A 262 -11.10 8.79 7.42
CA ALA A 262 -10.99 10.22 7.16
C ALA A 262 -12.29 10.78 6.59
N ALA A 263 -12.83 10.12 5.58
CA ALA A 263 -14.10 10.53 4.97
C ALA A 263 -15.28 10.51 5.97
N PHE A 264 -15.34 9.48 6.81
CA PHE A 264 -16.35 9.36 7.86
C PHE A 264 -16.20 10.47 8.94
N GLU A 265 -14.97 10.69 9.44
CA GLU A 265 -14.69 11.66 10.49
C GLU A 265 -15.02 13.08 10.04
N ASP A 266 -14.66 13.47 8.81
CA ASP A 266 -14.94 14.78 8.25
C ASP A 266 -16.42 14.99 7.96
N ALA A 267 -17.12 13.99 7.41
CA ALA A 267 -18.56 14.07 7.20
C ALA A 267 -19.33 14.15 8.51
N LEU A 268 -18.89 13.43 9.55
CA LEU A 268 -19.50 13.48 10.88
C LEU A 268 -19.32 14.86 11.54
N ALA A 269 -18.13 15.45 11.41
CA ALA A 269 -17.87 16.81 11.89
C ALA A 269 -18.78 17.82 11.17
N PHE A 270 -18.86 17.74 9.85
CA PHE A 270 -19.76 18.59 9.06
C PHE A 270 -21.22 18.42 9.50
N ALA A 271 -21.73 17.19 9.64
CA ALA A 271 -23.13 16.94 9.99
C ALA A 271 -23.51 17.41 11.40
N ARG A 272 -22.54 17.46 12.32
CA ARG A 272 -22.72 18.00 13.68
C ARG A 272 -22.91 19.51 13.70
N ASP A 273 -22.19 20.22 12.83
CA ASP A 273 -22.14 21.68 12.86
C ASP A 273 -23.15 22.31 11.90
N ARG A 274 -23.44 21.64 10.78
CA ARG A 274 -24.34 22.14 9.76
C ARG A 274 -25.80 22.07 10.18
N THR A 275 -26.53 23.18 10.04
CA THR A 275 -27.97 23.24 10.27
C THR A 275 -28.73 23.36 8.96
N ALA A 276 -29.90 22.71 8.88
CA ALA A 276 -30.87 22.80 7.81
C ALA A 276 -32.25 22.47 8.41
N PHE A 277 -33.32 23.16 7.95
CA PHE A 277 -34.69 22.95 8.44
C PHE A 277 -34.77 23.04 9.98
N ASP A 278 -34.11 24.04 10.56
CA ASP A 278 -34.05 24.34 12.01
C ASP A 278 -33.46 23.22 12.90
N SER A 279 -32.77 22.24 12.30
CA SER A 279 -32.13 21.13 12.99
C SER A 279 -30.69 20.93 12.48
N ARG A 280 -29.84 20.28 13.27
CA ARG A 280 -28.52 19.84 12.80
C ARG A 280 -28.69 18.71 11.79
N VAL A 281 -27.86 18.66 10.77
CA VAL A 281 -27.91 17.62 9.74
C VAL A 281 -27.81 16.22 10.37
N LEU A 282 -27.02 16.06 11.43
CA LEU A 282 -26.87 14.79 12.16
C LEU A 282 -28.16 14.36 12.91
N GLU A 283 -29.12 15.26 13.15
CA GLU A 283 -30.37 14.92 13.86
C GLU A 283 -31.39 14.26 12.92
N PHE A 284 -31.22 14.34 11.59
CA PHE A 284 -32.09 13.63 10.67
C PHE A 284 -31.82 12.13 10.68
N GLN A 285 -32.86 11.33 10.97
CA GLN A 285 -32.76 9.88 11.10
C GLN A 285 -32.12 9.21 9.86
N GLY A 286 -32.44 9.63 8.66
CA GLY A 286 -31.83 9.12 7.42
C GLY A 286 -30.31 9.35 7.35
N ILE A 287 -29.82 10.47 7.91
CA ILE A 287 -28.40 10.76 8.02
C ILE A 287 -27.73 9.88 9.08
N GLN A 288 -28.40 9.65 10.21
CA GLN A 288 -27.93 8.74 11.27
C GLN A 288 -27.74 7.31 10.75
N TRP A 289 -28.65 6.83 9.90
CA TRP A 289 -28.53 5.51 9.26
C TRP A 289 -27.30 5.41 8.38
N TYR A 290 -26.98 6.42 7.58
CA TYR A 290 -25.76 6.44 6.79
C TYR A 290 -24.51 6.32 7.67
N PHE A 291 -24.43 7.04 8.79
CA PHE A 291 -23.33 6.93 9.73
C PHE A 291 -23.26 5.55 10.40
N ALA A 292 -24.40 4.94 10.75
CA ALA A 292 -24.45 3.61 11.34
C ALA A 292 -23.92 2.55 10.35
N ASP A 293 -24.33 2.60 9.09
CA ASP A 293 -23.87 1.69 8.05
C ASP A 293 -22.37 1.86 7.78
N MET A 294 -21.91 3.10 7.57
CA MET A 294 -20.49 3.41 7.34
C MET A 294 -19.62 2.91 8.50
N LEU A 295 -20.05 3.15 9.75
CA LEU A 295 -19.31 2.71 10.94
C LEU A 295 -19.21 1.20 11.02
N THR A 296 -20.31 0.50 10.77
CA THR A 296 -20.36 -0.97 10.76
C THR A 296 -19.40 -1.57 9.73
N GLU A 297 -19.39 -1.01 8.52
CA GLU A 297 -18.49 -1.48 7.46
C GLU A 297 -17.01 -1.19 7.76
N ILE A 298 -16.70 -0.04 8.33
CA ILE A 298 -15.35 0.34 8.75
C ILE A 298 -14.85 -0.64 9.81
N ASP A 299 -15.67 -0.97 10.81
CA ASP A 299 -15.27 -1.86 11.90
C ASP A 299 -15.13 -3.31 11.41
N ALA A 300 -16.00 -3.77 10.50
CA ALA A 300 -15.87 -5.08 9.87
C ALA A 300 -14.57 -5.17 9.03
N ALA A 301 -14.24 -4.14 8.25
CA ALA A 301 -13.00 -4.08 7.48
C ALA A 301 -11.77 -4.10 8.40
N ARG A 302 -11.81 -3.36 9.52
CA ARG A 302 -10.73 -3.33 10.51
C ARG A 302 -10.47 -4.70 11.12
N LEU A 303 -11.51 -5.43 11.51
CA LEU A 303 -11.37 -6.77 12.08
C LEU A 303 -10.71 -7.75 11.09
N LEU A 304 -11.02 -7.65 9.79
CA LEU A 304 -10.35 -8.44 8.75
C LEU A 304 -8.88 -8.05 8.58
N ILE A 305 -8.55 -6.77 8.69
CA ILE A 305 -7.16 -6.29 8.62
C ILE A 305 -6.37 -6.81 9.82
N TYR A 306 -6.94 -6.78 11.04
CA TYR A 306 -6.30 -7.35 12.23
C TYR A 306 -6.02 -8.83 12.07
N ARG A 307 -7.04 -9.59 11.62
CA ARG A 307 -6.85 -11.02 11.36
C ARG A 307 -5.79 -11.27 10.31
N SER A 308 -5.75 -10.45 9.27
CA SER A 308 -4.72 -10.55 8.23
C SER A 308 -3.32 -10.21 8.75
N ALA A 309 -3.18 -9.16 9.54
CA ALA A 309 -1.89 -8.78 10.14
C ALA A 309 -1.38 -9.88 11.10
N GLN A 310 -2.27 -10.46 11.91
CA GLN A 310 -1.93 -11.60 12.76
C GLN A 310 -1.48 -12.81 11.91
N ALA A 311 -2.17 -13.09 10.80
CA ALA A 311 -1.78 -14.19 9.90
C ALA A 311 -0.38 -13.99 9.28
N LEU A 312 0.04 -12.73 9.06
CA LEU A 312 1.40 -12.41 8.64
C LEU A 312 2.43 -12.65 9.76
N ASP A 313 2.08 -12.30 10.99
CA ASP A 313 2.93 -12.52 12.15
C ASP A 313 3.12 -14.03 12.45
N ASP A 314 2.03 -14.80 12.28
CA ASP A 314 1.99 -16.25 12.53
C ASP A 314 2.49 -17.09 11.32
N GLY A 315 2.60 -16.49 10.13
CA GLY A 315 2.97 -17.19 8.88
C GLY A 315 1.87 -18.07 8.28
N GLU A 316 0.59 -17.86 8.68
CA GLU A 316 -0.53 -18.73 8.35
C GLU A 316 -1.51 -18.13 7.32
N GLN A 317 -1.87 -18.88 6.29
CA GLN A 317 -2.94 -18.55 5.32
C GLN A 317 -2.93 -17.08 4.81
N MET A 318 -1.75 -16.48 4.69
CA MET A 318 -1.56 -15.07 4.36
C MET A 318 -2.29 -14.64 3.07
N ALA A 319 -2.31 -15.51 2.04
CA ALA A 319 -2.95 -15.23 0.76
C ALA A 319 -4.47 -15.02 0.90
N ARG A 320 -5.13 -15.86 1.71
CA ARG A 320 -6.57 -15.76 1.98
C ARG A 320 -6.90 -14.49 2.76
N TRP A 321 -6.28 -14.34 3.93
CA TRP A 321 -6.61 -13.24 4.83
C TRP A 321 -6.24 -11.87 4.26
N GLY A 322 -5.06 -11.75 3.61
CA GLY A 322 -4.64 -10.50 2.95
C GLY A 322 -5.58 -10.13 1.80
N SER A 323 -6.04 -11.11 1.02
CA SER A 323 -6.99 -10.85 -0.07
C SER A 323 -8.36 -10.44 0.45
N GLN A 324 -8.89 -11.09 1.51
CA GLN A 324 -10.17 -10.71 2.12
C GLN A 324 -10.12 -9.32 2.75
N ALA A 325 -9.06 -9.02 3.51
CA ALA A 325 -8.87 -7.74 4.16
C ALA A 325 -8.81 -6.59 3.13
N LYS A 326 -7.98 -6.73 2.09
CA LYS A 326 -7.86 -5.70 1.05
C LYS A 326 -9.13 -5.53 0.24
N LEU A 327 -9.78 -6.62 -0.15
CA LEU A 327 -11.03 -6.59 -0.92
C LEU A 327 -12.13 -5.84 -0.16
N MET A 328 -12.35 -6.20 1.11
CA MET A 328 -13.35 -5.55 1.95
C MET A 328 -13.01 -4.09 2.20
N ALA A 329 -11.79 -3.78 2.63
CA ALA A 329 -11.40 -2.43 2.98
C ALA A 329 -11.44 -1.46 1.79
N ALA A 330 -10.99 -1.88 0.59
CA ALA A 330 -11.04 -1.02 -0.59
C ALA A 330 -12.48 -0.72 -1.03
N ALA A 331 -13.36 -1.74 -1.02
CA ALA A 331 -14.78 -1.54 -1.33
C ALA A 331 -15.48 -0.65 -0.29
N THR A 332 -15.20 -0.85 0.99
CA THR A 332 -15.69 0.01 2.08
C THR A 332 -15.22 1.44 1.91
N ALA A 333 -13.94 1.67 1.58
CA ALA A 333 -13.41 3.01 1.38
C ALA A 333 -14.16 3.76 0.28
N THR A 334 -14.42 3.12 -0.86
CA THR A 334 -15.17 3.73 -1.96
C THR A 334 -16.61 4.07 -1.57
N ARG A 335 -17.31 3.15 -0.88
CA ARG A 335 -18.69 3.40 -0.42
C ARG A 335 -18.74 4.51 0.61
N VAL A 336 -17.88 4.48 1.62
CA VAL A 336 -17.84 5.48 2.69
C VAL A 336 -17.48 6.85 2.13
N ALA A 337 -16.46 6.95 1.27
CA ALA A 337 -16.08 8.22 0.65
C ALA A 337 -17.21 8.81 -0.21
N THR A 338 -17.93 7.97 -0.97
CA THR A 338 -19.10 8.38 -1.75
C THR A 338 -20.21 8.91 -0.85
N GLN A 339 -20.54 8.17 0.22
CA GLN A 339 -21.61 8.55 1.13
C GLN A 339 -21.26 9.80 1.95
N ALA A 340 -19.99 9.94 2.36
CA ALA A 340 -19.50 11.12 3.05
C ALA A 340 -19.64 12.40 2.20
N ALA A 341 -19.24 12.33 0.93
CA ALA A 341 -19.44 13.43 0.00
C ALA A 341 -20.94 13.79 -0.18
N GLN A 342 -21.81 12.76 -0.26
CA GLN A 342 -23.25 12.95 -0.35
C GLN A 342 -23.85 13.67 0.86
N ILE A 343 -23.44 13.28 2.09
CA ILE A 343 -23.89 13.90 3.34
C ILE A 343 -23.52 15.39 3.38
N CYS A 344 -22.36 15.74 2.85
CA CYS A 344 -21.86 17.12 2.83
C CYS A 344 -22.48 17.98 1.72
N GLY A 345 -23.28 17.39 0.82
CA GLY A 345 -23.97 18.11 -0.26
C GLY A 345 -23.02 18.88 -1.16
N ALA A 346 -23.31 20.14 -1.46
CA ALA A 346 -22.46 20.97 -2.31
C ALA A 346 -21.01 21.09 -1.79
N TYR A 347 -20.79 21.13 -0.50
CA TYR A 347 -19.44 21.14 0.08
C TYR A 347 -18.67 19.86 -0.23
N GLY A 348 -19.37 18.71 -0.29
CA GLY A 348 -18.77 17.41 -0.57
C GLY A 348 -18.21 17.27 -1.99
N ILE A 349 -18.55 18.16 -2.91
CA ILE A 349 -18.14 18.14 -4.31
C ILE A 349 -17.27 19.35 -4.71
N THR A 350 -16.86 20.19 -3.76
CA THR A 350 -15.96 21.32 -4.04
C THR A 350 -14.50 20.86 -4.02
N GLU A 351 -13.64 21.50 -4.82
CA GLU A 351 -12.20 21.18 -4.86
C GLU A 351 -11.46 21.53 -3.56
N ASN A 352 -12.02 22.45 -2.76
CA ASN A 352 -11.43 22.84 -1.47
C ASN A 352 -11.76 21.87 -0.34
N ALA A 353 -12.68 20.93 -0.56
CA ALA A 353 -13.02 19.90 0.40
C ALA A 353 -12.27 18.59 0.08
N PRO A 354 -11.92 17.78 1.10
CA PRO A 354 -11.06 16.60 0.88
C PRO A 354 -11.81 15.40 0.25
N PHE A 355 -13.14 15.45 0.12
CA PHE A 355 -13.96 14.32 -0.30
C PHE A 355 -13.65 13.82 -1.71
N GLY A 356 -13.34 14.74 -2.65
CA GLY A 356 -12.90 14.39 -4.00
C GLY A 356 -11.59 13.58 -3.98
N ARG A 357 -10.64 13.94 -3.11
CA ARG A 357 -9.40 13.20 -2.90
C ARG A 357 -9.68 11.82 -2.32
N TYR A 358 -10.51 11.72 -1.27
CA TYR A 358 -10.89 10.42 -0.67
C TYR A 358 -11.52 9.47 -1.70
N LEU A 359 -12.44 9.96 -2.54
CA LEU A 359 -13.06 9.16 -3.60
C LEU A 359 -12.04 8.64 -4.62
N ARG A 360 -11.15 9.50 -5.10
CA ARG A 360 -10.14 9.16 -6.09
C ARG A 360 -9.13 8.16 -5.53
N ASP A 361 -8.66 8.38 -4.32
CA ASP A 361 -7.71 7.52 -3.64
C ASP A 361 -8.32 6.14 -3.31
N ALA A 362 -9.56 6.12 -2.82
CA ALA A 362 -10.28 4.87 -2.54
C ALA A 362 -10.45 4.03 -3.81
N LYS A 363 -10.89 4.66 -4.91
CA LYS A 363 -11.05 3.96 -6.18
C LYS A 363 -9.74 3.43 -6.74
N ALA A 364 -8.65 4.16 -6.61
CA ALA A 364 -7.33 3.71 -7.03
C ALA A 364 -6.90 2.44 -6.27
N TYR A 365 -7.24 2.31 -5.00
CA TYR A 365 -6.95 1.10 -4.22
C TYR A 365 -7.82 -0.11 -4.57
N GLU A 366 -8.95 0.03 -5.23
CA GLU A 366 -9.66 -1.15 -5.77
C GLU A 366 -8.85 -1.85 -6.87
N VAL A 367 -7.98 -1.11 -7.55
CA VAL A 367 -7.15 -1.59 -8.67
C VAL A 367 -5.73 -1.92 -8.21
N ALA A 368 -5.07 -1.00 -7.51
CA ALA A 368 -3.66 -1.12 -7.11
C ALA A 368 -3.45 -2.28 -6.13
N GLY A 369 -2.31 -2.97 -6.24
CA GLY A 369 -1.95 -4.10 -5.36
C GLY A 369 -2.76 -5.39 -5.58
N GLY A 370 -3.39 -5.50 -6.75
CA GLY A 370 -4.29 -6.58 -7.17
C GLY A 370 -5.74 -6.13 -7.21
N SER A 371 -6.35 -6.15 -8.41
CA SER A 371 -7.74 -5.77 -8.59
C SER A 371 -8.69 -6.66 -7.77
N ALA A 372 -9.91 -6.17 -7.55
CA ALA A 372 -10.94 -6.92 -6.82
C ALA A 372 -11.15 -8.33 -7.38
N GLU A 373 -11.08 -8.50 -8.70
CA GLU A 373 -11.23 -9.77 -9.40
C GLU A 373 -10.07 -10.73 -9.09
N ILE A 374 -8.84 -10.23 -9.09
CA ILE A 374 -7.64 -11.04 -8.73
C ILE A 374 -7.72 -11.49 -7.26
N LEU A 375 -8.20 -10.62 -6.37
CA LEU A 375 -8.39 -10.97 -4.97
C LEU A 375 -9.49 -12.05 -4.80
N LYS A 376 -10.63 -11.89 -5.49
CA LYS A 376 -11.72 -12.88 -5.50
C LYS A 376 -11.22 -14.23 -6.03
N ASN A 377 -10.42 -14.23 -7.11
CA ASN A 377 -9.81 -15.45 -7.64
C ASN A 377 -8.88 -16.12 -6.61
N THR A 378 -8.10 -15.32 -5.86
CA THR A 378 -7.22 -15.83 -4.81
C THR A 378 -8.04 -16.48 -3.69
N ILE A 379 -9.10 -15.82 -3.23
CA ILE A 379 -9.99 -16.32 -2.18
C ILE A 379 -10.68 -17.63 -2.66
N ALA A 380 -11.24 -17.64 -3.87
CA ALA A 380 -11.91 -18.80 -4.43
C ALA A 380 -10.99 -20.03 -4.53
N LYS A 381 -9.72 -19.83 -4.91
CA LYS A 381 -8.72 -20.91 -4.92
C LYS A 381 -8.45 -21.50 -3.53
N CYS A 382 -8.65 -20.74 -2.46
CA CYS A 382 -8.51 -21.24 -1.09
C CYS A 382 -9.74 -22.08 -0.64
N LEU A 383 -10.90 -21.87 -1.29
CA LEU A 383 -12.15 -22.56 -0.93
C LEU A 383 -12.33 -23.88 -1.69
N MET A 384 -11.82 -23.96 -2.90
CA MET A 384 -12.02 -25.11 -3.77
C MET A 384 -10.70 -25.64 -4.32
N PRO A 385 -10.29 -26.87 -3.98
CA PRO A 385 -9.36 -27.62 -4.80
C PRO A 385 -10.10 -27.97 -6.11
N ILE A 386 -10.11 -27.04 -7.07
CA ILE A 386 -10.72 -27.32 -8.38
C ILE A 386 -9.79 -28.30 -9.09
N SER A 387 -10.15 -29.57 -9.05
CA SER A 387 -9.58 -30.61 -9.90
C SER A 387 -9.82 -30.19 -11.37
N GLY A 388 -8.77 -29.78 -12.09
CA GLY A 388 -8.86 -29.44 -13.51
C GLY A 388 -8.36 -28.07 -13.94
N LEU A 389 -8.14 -27.11 -13.05
CA LEU A 389 -7.37 -25.93 -13.41
C LEU A 389 -5.87 -26.23 -13.28
N PRO A 390 -5.03 -25.80 -14.24
CA PRO A 390 -3.59 -26.01 -14.12
C PRO A 390 -3.13 -25.38 -12.79
N ARG A 391 -2.56 -26.21 -11.92
CA ARG A 391 -1.93 -25.75 -10.68
C ARG A 391 -0.83 -24.78 -11.11
N THR A 392 -1.06 -23.46 -10.95
CA THR A 392 0.03 -22.50 -11.03
C THR A 392 0.98 -22.87 -9.90
N GLY A 393 2.00 -23.66 -10.26
CA GLY A 393 3.19 -24.08 -9.53
C GLY A 393 3.23 -23.79 -8.03
N GLY A 394 2.69 -24.72 -7.21
CA GLY A 394 3.15 -24.91 -5.86
C GLY A 394 3.90 -26.24 -5.79
N PRO A 395 5.12 -26.30 -5.25
CA PRO A 395 5.78 -27.59 -5.04
C PRO A 395 5.09 -28.33 -3.88
N ARG A 396 5.13 -29.66 -3.99
CA ARG A 396 4.97 -30.58 -2.85
C ARG A 396 6.08 -30.37 -1.85
#